data_472c6ef8c273893729c370fc7d8927db
#
_entry.id   472c6ef8c273893729c370fc7d8927db
#
_cell.length_a   1.000
_cell.length_b   1.000
_cell.length_c   1.000
_cell.angle_alpha   90.00
_cell.angle_beta   90.00
_cell.angle_gamma   90.00
#
_symmetry.space_group_name_H-M   'P 1'
#
loop_
_entity.id
_entity.type
_entity.pdbx_description
1 polymer ?
#
loop_
_entity_poly.entity_id
_entity_poly.type
_entity_poly.pdbx_seq_one_letter_code
_entity_poly.pdbx_strand_id
1 'polypeptide(L)'
;MKLIEHFVNGKLFSGSSDRKGKVFNPATGEQESEVKLASKSDLDHAVEIAKKAFETWSLKPALQRARVMFKFKELIEKNSDELTKLIVSEHGKVFEDARGSLTRGLEVVEFACGIPHLLKGCLLYTSPSPRDATLSRMPSSA
;
A
#
# COMPACT_ATOMS: atom_id res chain seq x y z
N MET A 1 20.92 7.12 19.47
CA MET A 1 20.28 6.00 18.76
C MET A 1 18.87 6.44 18.36
N LYS A 2 18.45 6.26 17.09
CA LYS A 2 17.15 6.70 16.58
C LYS A 2 16.05 5.74 17.06
N LEU A 3 14.93 6.28 17.55
CA LEU A 3 13.74 5.49 17.86
C LEU A 3 12.74 5.61 16.69
N ILE A 4 12.31 4.48 16.16
CA ILE A 4 11.29 4.40 15.11
C ILE A 4 9.95 4.14 15.79
N GLU A 5 9.04 5.07 15.65
CA GLU A 5 7.69 5.02 16.20
C GLU A 5 6.67 4.56 15.16
N HIS A 6 5.46 4.22 15.61
CA HIS A 6 4.35 3.94 14.72
C HIS A 6 3.88 5.22 14.02
N PHE A 7 3.21 5.05 12.88
CA PHE A 7 2.56 6.14 12.16
C PHE A 7 1.06 5.84 12.06
N VAL A 8 0.26 6.58 12.80
CA VAL A 8 -1.18 6.36 12.91
C VAL A 8 -1.91 7.69 12.76
N ASN A 9 -2.98 7.71 11.97
CA ASN A 9 -3.79 8.91 11.73
C ASN A 9 -2.97 10.13 11.23
N GLY A 10 -1.99 9.89 10.38
CA GLY A 10 -1.17 10.94 9.78
C GLY A 10 -0.09 11.55 10.68
N LYS A 11 0.23 10.94 11.82
CA LYS A 11 1.23 11.42 12.79
C LYS A 11 1.95 10.28 13.51
N LEU A 12 3.10 10.60 14.09
CA LEU A 12 3.85 9.68 14.92
C LEU A 12 3.06 9.33 16.18
N PHE A 13 3.15 8.07 16.58
CA PHE A 13 2.46 7.49 17.73
C PHE A 13 3.38 6.50 18.43
N SER A 14 3.76 6.80 19.67
CA SER A 14 4.71 5.97 20.42
C SER A 14 4.12 4.65 20.95
N GLY A 15 2.80 4.53 20.98
CA GLY A 15 2.13 3.38 21.56
C GLY A 15 2.24 3.30 23.08
N SER A 16 1.61 2.28 23.66
CA SER A 16 1.58 2.02 25.10
C SER A 16 2.60 0.97 25.55
N SER A 17 3.23 0.25 24.62
CA SER A 17 4.18 -0.82 24.92
C SER A 17 5.59 -0.30 25.13
N ASP A 18 6.30 -0.82 26.13
CA ASP A 18 7.72 -0.57 26.33
C ASP A 18 8.64 -1.51 25.54
N ARG A 19 8.05 -2.49 24.86
CA ARG A 19 8.81 -3.44 24.03
C ARG A 19 9.39 -2.75 22.80
N LYS A 20 10.64 -3.11 22.49
CA LYS A 20 11.36 -2.58 21.33
C LYS A 20 12.07 -3.72 20.59
N GLY A 21 12.19 -3.57 19.29
CA GLY A 21 13.04 -4.40 18.42
C GLY A 21 14.31 -3.64 18.07
N LYS A 22 15.43 -4.35 17.98
CA LYS A 22 16.70 -3.78 17.50
C LYS A 22 16.72 -3.76 15.98
N VAL A 23 17.25 -2.68 15.40
CA VAL A 23 17.47 -2.52 13.96
C VAL A 23 18.97 -2.40 13.72
N PHE A 24 19.49 -3.31 12.90
CA PHE A 24 20.91 -3.40 12.62
C PHE A 24 21.20 -2.97 11.18
N ASN A 25 22.35 -2.36 10.97
CA ASN A 25 22.88 -2.11 9.65
C ASN A 25 23.32 -3.45 9.02
N PRO A 26 22.77 -3.86 7.88
CA PRO A 26 23.09 -5.15 7.27
C PRO A 26 24.52 -5.24 6.72
N ALA A 27 25.18 -4.10 6.46
CA ALA A 27 26.54 -4.06 5.94
C ALA A 27 27.61 -4.13 7.06
N THR A 28 27.34 -3.52 8.22
CA THR A 28 28.29 -3.45 9.34
C THR A 28 27.96 -4.38 10.50
N GLY A 29 26.70 -4.80 10.63
CA GLY A 29 26.18 -5.56 11.76
C GLY A 29 26.00 -4.72 13.04
N GLU A 30 26.19 -3.42 12.99
CA GLU A 30 26.02 -2.53 14.13
C GLU A 30 24.57 -2.12 14.32
N GLN A 31 24.15 -1.95 15.58
CA GLN A 31 22.79 -1.48 15.89
C GLN A 31 22.68 0.03 15.63
N GLU A 32 21.83 0.43 14.67
CA GLU A 32 21.61 1.84 14.31
C GLU A 32 20.38 2.46 14.98
N SER A 33 19.33 1.67 15.19
CA SER A 33 18.08 2.18 15.73
C SER A 33 17.31 1.13 16.54
N GLU A 34 16.21 1.57 17.15
CA GLU A 34 15.21 0.71 17.78
C GLU A 34 13.83 1.01 17.18
N VAL A 35 12.99 -0.01 17.05
CA VAL A 35 11.60 0.13 16.61
C VAL A 35 10.66 -0.21 17.76
N LYS A 36 9.66 0.61 18.01
CA LYS A 36 8.60 0.33 18.96
C LYS A 36 7.76 -0.85 18.47
N LEU A 37 7.46 -1.80 19.38
CA LEU A 37 6.58 -2.94 19.11
C LEU A 37 5.21 -2.66 19.75
N ALA A 38 4.18 -2.72 18.93
CA ALA A 38 2.82 -2.43 19.36
C ALA A 38 2.31 -3.43 20.42
N SER A 39 1.48 -2.94 21.32
CA SER A 39 0.63 -3.76 22.18
C SER A 39 -0.67 -4.13 21.43
N LYS A 40 -1.48 -5.02 22.01
CA LYS A 40 -2.82 -5.30 21.48
C LYS A 40 -3.70 -4.06 21.48
N SER A 41 -3.65 -3.24 22.52
CA SER A 41 -4.43 -2.00 22.60
C SER A 41 -4.01 -0.97 21.55
N ASP A 42 -2.73 -0.89 21.20
CA ASP A 42 -2.23 0.00 20.14
C ASP A 42 -2.77 -0.45 18.77
N LEU A 43 -2.81 -1.77 18.53
CA LEU A 43 -3.38 -2.35 17.32
C LEU A 43 -4.88 -2.07 17.24
N ASP A 44 -5.62 -2.35 18.31
CA ASP A 44 -7.07 -2.11 18.38
C ASP A 44 -7.39 -0.62 18.11
N HIS A 45 -6.60 0.28 18.69
CA HIS A 45 -6.71 1.73 18.45
C HIS A 45 -6.47 2.09 16.96
N ALA A 46 -5.44 1.54 16.34
CA ALA A 46 -5.15 1.80 14.92
C ALA A 46 -6.28 1.27 14.01
N VAL A 47 -6.83 0.09 14.32
CA VAL A 47 -7.97 -0.50 13.60
C VAL A 47 -9.21 0.37 13.71
N GLU A 48 -9.56 0.87 14.90
CA GLU A 48 -10.72 1.75 15.07
C GLU A 48 -10.57 3.07 14.29
N ILE A 49 -9.37 3.65 14.25
CA ILE A 49 -9.10 4.82 13.42
C ILE A 49 -9.29 4.50 11.92
N ALA A 50 -8.78 3.35 11.47
CA ALA A 50 -8.93 2.92 10.09
C ALA A 50 -10.39 2.67 9.71
N LYS A 51 -11.18 2.03 10.58
CA LYS A 51 -12.62 1.84 10.40
C LYS A 51 -13.35 3.17 10.24
N LYS A 52 -13.08 4.12 11.11
CA LYS A 52 -13.68 5.45 11.04
C LYS A 52 -13.30 6.20 9.75
N ALA A 53 -12.05 6.09 9.31
CA ALA A 53 -11.63 6.66 8.04
C ALA A 53 -12.30 5.98 6.84
N PHE A 54 -12.56 4.67 6.92
CA PHE A 54 -13.22 3.90 5.86
C PHE A 54 -14.66 4.36 5.59
N GLU A 55 -15.40 4.81 6.60
CA GLU A 55 -16.77 5.30 6.45
C GLU A 55 -16.89 6.40 5.38
N THR A 56 -15.94 7.32 5.34
CA THR A 56 -15.91 8.40 4.35
C THR A 56 -15.14 8.03 3.08
N TRP A 57 -14.05 7.26 3.23
CA TRP A 57 -13.21 6.87 2.09
C TRP A 57 -13.93 5.92 1.14
N SER A 58 -14.69 4.96 1.65
CA SER A 58 -15.45 3.99 0.85
C SER A 58 -16.51 4.63 -0.05
N LEU A 59 -17.05 5.76 0.38
CA LEU A 59 -18.08 6.50 -0.37
C LEU A 59 -17.49 7.34 -1.51
N LYS A 60 -16.17 7.55 -1.54
CA LYS A 60 -15.54 8.31 -2.62
C LYS A 60 -15.57 7.51 -3.93
N PRO A 61 -15.96 8.14 -5.05
CA PRO A 61 -15.89 7.50 -6.37
C PRO A 61 -14.50 6.93 -6.65
N ALA A 62 -14.45 5.79 -7.36
CA ALA A 62 -13.20 5.10 -7.67
C ALA A 62 -12.19 6.01 -8.37
N LEU A 63 -12.64 6.89 -9.28
CA LEU A 63 -11.78 7.86 -9.94
C LEU A 63 -11.12 8.86 -8.98
N GLN A 64 -11.85 9.32 -7.97
CA GLN A 64 -11.27 10.24 -6.98
C GLN A 64 -10.22 9.53 -6.11
N ARG A 65 -10.43 8.25 -5.77
CA ARG A 65 -9.46 7.43 -5.07
C ARG A 65 -8.22 7.17 -5.92
N ALA A 66 -8.40 6.91 -7.22
CA ALA A 66 -7.29 6.72 -8.16
C ALA A 66 -6.40 7.96 -8.28
N ARG A 67 -6.96 9.19 -8.18
CA ARG A 67 -6.16 10.42 -8.19
C ARG A 67 -5.12 10.48 -7.07
N VAL A 68 -5.40 9.88 -5.93
CA VAL A 68 -4.42 9.74 -4.85
C VAL A 68 -3.26 8.83 -5.26
N MET A 69 -3.55 7.74 -5.98
CA MET A 69 -2.53 6.84 -6.52
C MET A 69 -1.67 7.51 -7.60
N PHE A 70 -2.26 8.32 -8.47
CA PHE A 70 -1.48 9.12 -9.43
C PHE A 70 -0.52 10.09 -8.73
N LYS A 71 -0.98 10.77 -7.67
CA LYS A 71 -0.11 11.66 -6.89
C LYS A 71 0.97 10.89 -6.14
N PHE A 72 0.65 9.70 -5.63
CA PHE A 72 1.63 8.81 -4.99
C PHE A 72 2.71 8.37 -5.98
N LYS A 73 2.33 7.97 -7.21
CA LYS A 73 3.27 7.67 -8.30
C LYS A 73 4.24 8.82 -8.54
N GLU A 74 3.71 10.03 -8.78
CA GLU A 74 4.51 11.24 -9.01
C GLU A 74 5.52 11.49 -7.88
N LEU A 75 5.10 11.28 -6.63
CA LEU A 75 5.97 11.47 -5.47
C LEU A 75 7.07 10.41 -5.38
N ILE A 76 6.80 9.16 -5.73
CA ILE A 76 7.82 8.10 -5.81
C ILE A 76 8.84 8.44 -6.87
N GLU A 77 8.40 8.82 -8.08
CA GLU A 77 9.29 9.20 -9.17
C GLU A 77 10.19 10.37 -8.79
N LYS A 78 9.61 11.41 -8.21
CA LYS A 78 10.33 12.61 -7.76
C LYS A 78 11.40 12.31 -6.70
N ASN A 79 11.16 11.34 -5.83
CA ASN A 79 12.04 11.01 -4.71
C ASN A 79 12.76 9.67 -4.93
N SER A 80 12.86 9.20 -6.19
CA SER A 80 13.36 7.86 -6.51
C SER A 80 14.79 7.60 -6.02
N ASP A 81 15.69 8.57 -6.16
CA ASP A 81 17.07 8.42 -5.70
C ASP A 81 17.19 8.36 -4.18
N GLU A 82 16.39 9.14 -3.45
CA GLU A 82 16.34 9.10 -1.98
C GLU A 82 15.76 7.77 -1.49
N LEU A 83 14.65 7.33 -2.07
CA LEU A 83 14.05 6.04 -1.75
C LEU A 83 14.99 4.87 -2.05
N THR A 84 15.72 4.92 -3.18
CA THR A 84 16.72 3.91 -3.52
C THR A 84 17.83 3.86 -2.48
N LYS A 85 18.36 5.01 -2.02
CA LYS A 85 19.37 5.07 -0.96
C LYS A 85 18.87 4.50 0.35
N LEU A 86 17.62 4.74 0.71
CA LEU A 86 16.99 4.13 1.90
C LEU A 86 16.91 2.60 1.78
N ILE A 87 16.53 2.07 0.62
CA ILE A 87 16.52 0.62 0.38
C ILE A 87 17.94 0.04 0.50
N VAL A 88 18.95 0.72 -0.03
CA VAL A 88 20.36 0.31 0.10
C VAL A 88 20.75 0.23 1.57
N SER A 89 20.47 1.27 2.36
CA SER A 89 20.86 1.32 3.78
C SER A 89 20.14 0.26 4.63
N GLU A 90 18.88 0.01 4.38
CA GLU A 90 18.08 -0.92 5.19
C GLU A 90 18.22 -2.38 4.76
N HIS A 91 18.50 -2.64 3.48
CA HIS A 91 18.57 -4.00 2.94
C HIS A 91 20.00 -4.48 2.67
N GLY A 92 20.97 -3.58 2.53
CA GLY A 92 22.35 -3.92 2.17
C GLY A 92 22.55 -4.29 0.69
N LYS A 93 21.61 -3.95 -0.19
CA LYS A 93 21.71 -4.17 -1.65
C LYS A 93 22.65 -3.17 -2.31
N VAL A 94 23.20 -3.54 -3.47
CA VAL A 94 23.83 -2.55 -4.36
C VAL A 94 22.76 -1.61 -4.95
N PHE A 95 23.17 -0.40 -5.30
CA PHE A 95 22.27 0.67 -5.69
C PHE A 95 21.38 0.31 -6.87
N GLU A 96 21.90 -0.36 -7.90
CA GLU A 96 21.14 -0.75 -9.08
C GLU A 96 20.06 -1.81 -8.79
N ASP A 97 20.35 -2.76 -7.89
CA ASP A 97 19.35 -3.73 -7.45
C ASP A 97 18.23 -3.08 -6.61
N ALA A 98 18.60 -2.10 -5.78
CA ALA A 98 17.64 -1.32 -5.01
C ALA A 98 16.74 -0.49 -5.92
N ARG A 99 17.33 0.14 -6.95
CA ARG A 99 16.58 0.87 -7.99
C ARG A 99 15.62 -0.05 -8.75
N GLY A 100 16.08 -1.24 -9.15
CA GLY A 100 15.22 -2.26 -9.78
C GLY A 100 14.05 -2.70 -8.88
N SER A 101 14.27 -2.78 -7.57
CA SER A 101 13.19 -3.08 -6.62
C SER A 101 12.17 -1.95 -6.53
N LEU A 102 12.63 -0.69 -6.53
CA LEU A 102 11.75 0.49 -6.55
C LEU A 102 10.94 0.56 -7.85
N THR A 103 11.57 0.29 -9.00
CA THR A 103 10.90 0.26 -10.32
C THR A 103 9.76 -0.73 -10.33
N ARG A 104 9.98 -1.98 -9.88
CA ARG A 104 8.91 -2.98 -9.77
C ARG A 104 7.77 -2.55 -8.84
N GLY A 105 8.09 -1.87 -7.74
CA GLY A 105 7.07 -1.29 -6.86
C GLY A 105 6.27 -0.19 -7.56
N LEU A 106 6.92 0.65 -8.36
CA LEU A 106 6.30 1.71 -9.14
C LEU A 106 5.33 1.16 -10.21
N GLU A 107 5.70 0.08 -10.90
CA GLU A 107 4.84 -0.63 -11.86
C GLU A 107 3.54 -1.12 -11.21
N VAL A 108 3.60 -1.61 -9.98
CA VAL A 108 2.41 -2.00 -9.21
C VAL A 108 1.53 -0.78 -8.90
N VAL A 109 2.13 0.36 -8.56
CA VAL A 109 1.39 1.62 -8.33
C VAL A 109 0.75 2.12 -9.63
N GLU A 110 1.43 2.02 -10.76
CA GLU A 110 0.87 2.35 -12.08
C GLU A 110 -0.34 1.48 -12.41
N PHE A 111 -0.23 0.18 -12.20
CA PHE A 111 -1.36 -0.74 -12.36
C PHE A 111 -2.54 -0.34 -11.47
N ALA A 112 -2.27 0.03 -10.21
CA ALA A 112 -3.29 0.47 -9.26
C ALA A 112 -4.01 1.76 -9.69
N CYS A 113 -3.37 2.64 -10.46
CA CYS A 113 -4.02 3.80 -11.05
C CYS A 113 -5.16 3.41 -12.02
N GLY A 114 -5.07 2.24 -12.66
CA GLY A 114 -6.07 1.68 -13.57
C GLY A 114 -7.23 0.92 -12.90
N ILE A 115 -7.22 0.71 -11.60
CA ILE A 115 -8.24 -0.06 -10.87
C ILE A 115 -9.69 0.39 -11.15
N PRO A 116 -10.02 1.69 -11.35
CA PRO A 116 -11.39 2.09 -11.71
C PRO A 116 -11.93 1.40 -12.98
N HIS A 117 -11.08 1.06 -13.93
CA HIS A 117 -11.47 0.33 -15.15
C HIS A 117 -11.69 -1.16 -14.87
N LEU A 118 -10.86 -1.76 -14.01
CA LEU A 118 -11.02 -3.16 -13.58
C LEU A 118 -12.33 -3.38 -12.82
N LEU A 119 -12.73 -2.43 -11.98
CA LEU A 119 -14.01 -2.48 -11.27
C LEU A 119 -15.19 -2.49 -12.23
N LYS A 120 -15.13 -1.74 -13.34
CA LYS A 120 -16.16 -1.78 -14.39
C LYS A 120 -16.21 -3.14 -15.09
N GLY A 121 -15.08 -3.72 -15.41
CA GLY A 121 -14.99 -5.03 -16.03
C GLY A 121 -15.60 -6.12 -15.15
N CYS A 122 -15.35 -6.11 -13.87
CA CYS A 122 -15.95 -7.04 -12.92
C CYS A 122 -17.49 -6.92 -12.89
N LEU A 123 -18.03 -5.71 -12.91
CA LEU A 123 -19.47 -5.48 -12.96
C LEU A 123 -20.09 -5.96 -14.29
N LEU A 124 -19.40 -5.82 -15.40
CA LEU A 124 -19.87 -6.31 -16.69
C LEU A 124 -19.94 -7.85 -16.72
N TYR A 125 -18.99 -8.53 -16.09
CA TYR A 125 -19.01 -9.99 -16.03
C TYR A 125 -20.02 -10.56 -15.06
N THR A 126 -20.24 -9.93 -13.93
CA THR A 126 -21.14 -10.47 -12.91
C THR A 126 -22.61 -10.10 -13.11
N SER A 127 -22.90 -8.97 -13.76
CA SER A 127 -24.27 -8.52 -13.99
C SER A 127 -24.89 -9.04 -15.30
N PRO A 128 -24.24 -8.97 -16.46
CA PRO A 128 -24.83 -9.45 -17.71
C PRO A 128 -24.62 -10.95 -17.96
N SER A 129 -23.59 -11.57 -17.40
CA SER A 129 -23.26 -12.97 -17.70
C SER A 129 -24.42 -13.96 -17.52
N PRO A 130 -25.22 -13.95 -16.44
CA PRO A 130 -26.40 -14.82 -16.34
C PRO A 130 -27.47 -14.52 -17.39
N ARG A 131 -27.62 -13.25 -17.78
CA ARG A 131 -28.58 -12.84 -18.81
C ARG A 131 -28.08 -13.18 -20.22
N ASP A 132 -26.80 -12.96 -20.49
CA ASP A 132 -26.21 -13.29 -21.78
C ASP A 132 -26.25 -14.80 -22.04
N ALA A 133 -25.98 -15.59 -21.00
CA ALA A 133 -26.12 -17.04 -21.07
C ALA A 133 -27.57 -17.47 -21.35
N THR A 134 -28.54 -16.73 -20.86
CA THR A 134 -29.96 -16.99 -21.11
C THR A 134 -30.35 -16.58 -22.52
N LEU A 135 -29.88 -15.41 -22.97
CA LEU A 135 -30.12 -14.90 -24.33
C LEU A 135 -29.45 -15.75 -25.40
N SER A 136 -28.23 -16.24 -25.15
CA SER A 136 -27.52 -17.10 -26.09
C SER A 136 -28.16 -18.47 -26.29
N ARG A 137 -29.01 -18.90 -25.38
CA ARG A 137 -29.78 -20.16 -25.50
C ARG A 137 -31.09 -20.00 -26.25
N MET A 138 -31.61 -18.79 -26.34
CA MET A 138 -32.89 -18.55 -27.03
C MET A 138 -32.80 -18.72 -28.54
N PRO A 139 -31.75 -18.32 -29.25
CA PRO A 139 -31.68 -18.49 -30.71
C PRO A 139 -31.52 -19.93 -31.17
N SER A 140 -31.04 -20.83 -30.31
CA SER A 140 -30.88 -22.23 -30.67
C SER A 140 -32.10 -23.09 -30.54
N SER A 141 -33.20 -22.52 -30.01
CA SER A 141 -34.47 -23.19 -29.81
C SER A 141 -35.61 -22.67 -30.70
N ALA A 142 -35.28 -21.76 -31.62
CA ALA A 142 -36.24 -21.21 -32.59
C ALA A 142 -36.20 -21.94 -33.92
#